data_d2316c977f060d4793a59b70819b32f7
#
_entry.id   d2316c977f060d4793a59b70819b32f7
#
_cell.length_a   1.000
_cell.length_b   1.000
_cell.length_c   1.000
_cell.angle_alpha   90.00
_cell.angle_beta   90.00
_cell.angle_gamma   90.00
#
_symmetry.space_group_name_H-M   'P 1'
#
loop_
_entity.id
_entity.type
_entity.pdbx_description
1 polymer ?
#
loop_
_entity_poly.entity_id
_entity_poly.type
_entity_poly.pdbx_seq_one_letter_code
_entity_poly.pdbx_strand_id
1 'polypeptide(L)'
;YLIAQLYRVIMPGRLVSVHCMNLPAMKSRDGFIGVKDFRGDIIRSFTESGFIFHSEVTIWKNPVTEMQRTKALGLLHKQIRKDSSMSRQGLPDYVVTFRKPGENPEPIAHDYETFPVDVWQRYASPVWMDIRQSNTLNRAAARGEKDEKHICPLQLDVIERCIELWTNPDDIVLDPFAGIGSVPYQAVKMGRRGLGVELKEEYYQQAAQNLQKAEADYKEHGAPEAVLLRCPNCGIKIPGTVCPICGAEL
;
A
#
# COMPACT_ATOMS: atom_id res chain seq x y z
N TYR A 1 19.56 10.87 -3.18
CA TYR A 1 20.27 10.29 -2.03
C TYR A 1 19.61 8.99 -1.53
N LEU A 2 18.33 9.00 -1.13
CA LEU A 2 17.64 7.85 -0.54
C LEU A 2 17.69 6.60 -1.44
N ILE A 3 17.34 6.74 -2.72
CA ILE A 3 17.28 5.60 -3.66
C ILE A 3 18.63 4.88 -3.76
N ALA A 4 19.72 5.64 -3.75
CA ALA A 4 21.08 5.07 -3.74
C ALA A 4 21.35 4.26 -2.44
N GLN A 5 20.83 4.70 -1.30
CA GLN A 5 20.95 3.94 -0.05
C GLN A 5 20.09 2.67 -0.07
N LEU A 6 18.88 2.75 -0.61
CA LEU A 6 18.03 1.56 -0.82
C LEU A 6 18.72 0.57 -1.74
N TYR A 7 19.29 1.05 -2.86
CA TYR A 7 20.07 0.19 -3.77
C TYR A 7 21.25 -0.50 -3.08
N ARG A 8 21.93 0.21 -2.17
CA ARG A 8 23.06 -0.34 -1.41
C ARG A 8 22.64 -1.47 -0.46
N VAL A 9 21.55 -1.30 0.27
CA VAL A 9 21.16 -2.22 1.36
C VAL A 9 20.30 -3.40 0.92
N ILE A 10 19.53 -3.26 -0.17
CA ILE A 10 18.66 -4.34 -0.64
C ILE A 10 19.50 -5.44 -1.30
N MET A 11 19.11 -6.69 -1.08
CA MET A 11 19.75 -7.86 -1.69
C MET A 11 19.51 -7.88 -3.21
N PRO A 12 20.46 -8.40 -4.02
CA PRO A 12 20.22 -8.65 -5.44
C PRO A 12 18.96 -9.50 -5.66
N GLY A 13 18.21 -9.20 -6.72
CA GLY A 13 16.98 -9.92 -7.04
C GLY A 13 15.77 -9.62 -6.15
N ARG A 14 15.94 -8.86 -5.06
CA ARG A 14 14.84 -8.45 -4.16
C ARG A 14 14.18 -7.14 -4.61
N LEU A 15 13.04 -6.83 -4.03
CA LEU A 15 12.10 -5.81 -4.50
C LEU A 15 11.97 -4.62 -3.54
N VAL A 16 11.69 -3.46 -4.13
CA VAL A 16 11.25 -2.24 -3.42
C VAL A 16 9.90 -1.85 -3.98
N SER A 17 8.90 -1.70 -3.13
CA SER A 17 7.57 -1.23 -3.51
C SER A 17 7.33 0.16 -2.96
N VAL A 18 6.90 1.07 -3.82
CA VAL A 18 6.59 2.46 -3.49
C VAL A 18 5.11 2.70 -3.71
N HIS A 19 4.39 3.00 -2.63
CA HIS A 19 3.02 3.48 -2.73
C HIS A 19 3.02 4.98 -3.04
N CYS A 20 2.33 5.38 -4.07
CA CYS A 20 2.26 6.79 -4.47
C CYS A 20 0.94 7.14 -5.17
N MET A 21 0.71 8.41 -5.36
CA MET A 21 -0.40 8.97 -6.13
C MET A 21 0.14 10.12 -6.97
N ASN A 22 -0.36 10.29 -8.19
CA ASN A 22 -0.11 11.49 -8.96
C ASN A 22 -0.68 12.73 -8.25
N LEU A 23 -0.04 13.87 -8.38
CA LEU A 23 -0.41 15.08 -7.66
C LEU A 23 -1.47 15.89 -8.41
N PRO A 24 -2.60 16.26 -7.76
CA PRO A 24 -3.58 17.12 -8.38
C PRO A 24 -3.01 18.54 -8.57
N ALA A 25 -3.09 19.07 -9.79
CA ALA A 25 -2.86 20.47 -10.06
C ALA A 25 -4.16 21.25 -9.81
N MET A 26 -4.04 22.38 -9.10
CA MET A 26 -5.16 23.26 -8.76
C MET A 26 -4.97 24.64 -9.37
N LYS A 27 -6.04 25.23 -9.93
CA LYS A 27 -5.98 26.54 -10.57
C LYS A 27 -5.41 27.65 -9.65
N SER A 28 -5.74 27.61 -8.36
CA SER A 28 -5.28 28.59 -7.38
C SER A 28 -3.80 28.52 -7.05
N ARG A 29 -3.20 27.32 -7.15
CA ARG A 29 -1.79 27.08 -6.81
C ARG A 29 -0.91 26.97 -8.05
N ASP A 30 -1.42 26.27 -9.07
CA ASP A 30 -0.63 25.83 -10.24
C ASP A 30 -1.00 26.58 -11.52
N GLY A 31 -2.05 27.43 -11.50
CA GLY A 31 -2.55 28.17 -12.65
C GLY A 31 -3.45 27.37 -13.60
N PHE A 32 -3.54 26.04 -13.42
CA PHE A 32 -4.35 25.15 -14.26
C PHE A 32 -4.96 24.02 -13.42
N ILE A 33 -5.96 23.33 -14.00
CA ILE A 33 -6.55 22.11 -13.46
C ILE A 33 -5.99 20.94 -14.25
N GLY A 34 -5.44 19.93 -13.54
CA GLY A 34 -4.84 18.78 -14.19
C GLY A 34 -4.17 17.82 -13.20
N VAL A 35 -3.16 17.13 -13.69
CA VAL A 35 -2.39 16.13 -12.92
C VAL A 35 -0.90 16.34 -13.16
N LYS A 36 -0.10 16.27 -12.11
CA LYS A 36 1.38 16.22 -12.18
C LYS A 36 1.80 14.76 -12.04
N ASP A 37 2.61 14.28 -12.97
CA ASP A 37 3.05 12.87 -13.06
C ASP A 37 4.15 12.55 -12.04
N PHE A 38 3.79 12.53 -10.76
CA PHE A 38 4.73 12.16 -9.68
C PHE A 38 5.12 10.68 -9.74
N ARG A 39 4.19 9.81 -10.13
CA ARG A 39 4.47 8.39 -10.35
C ARG A 39 5.57 8.17 -11.40
N GLY A 40 5.47 8.86 -12.53
CA GLY A 40 6.49 8.79 -13.57
C GLY A 40 7.85 9.32 -13.11
N ASP A 41 7.89 10.35 -12.25
CA ASP A 41 9.12 10.85 -11.65
C ASP A 41 9.78 9.79 -10.75
N ILE A 42 9.00 9.06 -9.96
CA ILE A 42 9.48 7.94 -9.15
C ILE A 42 10.07 6.86 -10.05
N ILE A 43 9.36 6.44 -11.10
CA ILE A 43 9.84 5.40 -12.03
C ILE A 43 11.18 5.82 -12.64
N ARG A 44 11.29 7.03 -13.16
CA ARG A 44 12.53 7.56 -13.73
C ARG A 44 13.67 7.55 -12.71
N SER A 45 13.42 8.07 -11.51
CA SER A 45 14.44 8.19 -10.46
C SER A 45 14.99 6.82 -10.02
N PHE A 46 14.14 5.80 -9.91
CA PHE A 46 14.58 4.45 -9.56
C PHE A 46 15.33 3.78 -10.71
N THR A 47 14.84 3.91 -11.95
CA THR A 47 15.49 3.30 -13.12
C THR A 47 16.84 3.94 -13.42
N GLU A 48 16.97 5.26 -13.30
CA GLU A 48 18.25 5.97 -13.40
C GLU A 48 19.24 5.58 -12.30
N SER A 49 18.72 5.15 -11.15
CA SER A 49 19.56 4.63 -10.05
C SER A 49 19.94 3.15 -10.18
N GLY A 50 19.60 2.50 -11.30
CA GLY A 50 19.99 1.13 -11.62
C GLY A 50 18.97 0.05 -11.25
N PHE A 51 17.80 0.40 -10.72
CA PHE A 51 16.71 -0.55 -10.51
C PHE A 51 16.00 -0.90 -11.82
N ILE A 52 15.45 -2.09 -11.88
CA ILE A 52 14.54 -2.52 -12.95
C ILE A 52 13.12 -2.16 -12.54
N PHE A 53 12.38 -1.45 -13.39
CA PHE A 53 10.94 -1.28 -13.19
C PHE A 53 10.26 -2.64 -13.39
N HIS A 54 9.77 -3.23 -12.30
CA HIS A 54 9.29 -4.60 -12.26
C HIS A 54 7.80 -4.71 -12.57
N SER A 55 6.99 -3.95 -11.85
CA SER A 55 5.53 -4.02 -11.98
C SER A 55 4.85 -2.81 -11.36
N GLU A 56 3.58 -2.65 -11.70
CA GLU A 56 2.71 -1.62 -11.15
C GLU A 56 1.32 -2.19 -10.92
N VAL A 57 0.71 -1.79 -9.80
CA VAL A 57 -0.69 -2.06 -9.51
C VAL A 57 -1.41 -0.73 -9.26
N THR A 58 -2.57 -0.57 -9.87
CA THR A 58 -3.49 0.53 -9.61
C THR A 58 -4.43 0.17 -8.47
N ILE A 59 -4.49 1.01 -7.44
CA ILE A 59 -5.45 0.86 -6.34
C ILE A 59 -6.67 1.74 -6.62
N TRP A 60 -7.81 1.11 -6.76
CA TRP A 60 -9.07 1.81 -6.97
C TRP A 60 -9.45 2.62 -5.72
N LYS A 61 -9.97 3.82 -5.94
CA LYS A 61 -10.54 4.69 -4.90
C LYS A 61 -11.93 5.14 -5.26
N ASN A 62 -12.80 5.24 -4.27
CA ASN A 62 -14.09 5.88 -4.46
C ASN A 62 -13.87 7.35 -4.90
N PRO A 63 -14.36 7.76 -6.08
CA PRO A 63 -14.06 9.08 -6.64
C PRO A 63 -14.61 10.23 -5.79
N VAL A 64 -15.72 10.04 -5.10
CA VAL A 64 -16.29 11.08 -4.21
C VAL A 64 -15.38 11.29 -3.00
N THR A 65 -14.93 10.20 -2.37
CA THR A 65 -14.03 10.28 -1.21
C THR A 65 -12.67 10.87 -1.59
N GLU A 66 -12.12 10.48 -2.74
CA GLU A 66 -10.85 11.02 -3.25
C GLU A 66 -10.95 12.55 -3.47
N MET A 67 -11.98 13.00 -4.16
CA MET A 67 -12.19 14.41 -4.46
C MET A 67 -12.42 15.25 -3.20
N GLN A 68 -13.09 14.71 -2.19
CA GLN A 68 -13.25 15.38 -0.90
C GLN A 68 -11.93 15.51 -0.14
N ARG A 69 -11.08 14.49 -0.19
CA ARG A 69 -9.77 14.50 0.48
C ARG A 69 -8.79 15.45 -0.19
N THR A 70 -8.70 15.42 -1.50
CA THR A 70 -7.74 16.25 -2.25
C THR A 70 -8.18 17.71 -2.38
N LYS A 71 -9.47 18.01 -2.08
CA LYS A 71 -10.08 19.34 -2.30
C LYS A 71 -9.86 19.89 -3.72
N ALA A 72 -9.50 19.02 -4.65
CA ALA A 72 -9.30 19.37 -6.05
C ALA A 72 -10.62 19.28 -6.81
N LEU A 73 -10.77 20.09 -7.86
CA LEU A 73 -11.95 20.05 -8.71
C LEU A 73 -11.98 18.74 -9.50
N GLY A 74 -12.84 17.83 -9.05
CA GLY A 74 -13.05 16.54 -9.71
C GLY A 74 -14.32 16.51 -10.55
N LEU A 75 -14.49 15.45 -11.33
CA LEU A 75 -15.65 15.22 -12.18
C LEU A 75 -16.85 14.78 -11.34
N LEU A 76 -17.44 15.73 -10.60
CA LEU A 76 -18.67 15.52 -9.86
C LEU A 76 -19.88 15.64 -10.78
N HIS A 77 -20.97 14.95 -10.48
CA HIS A 77 -22.19 14.96 -11.29
C HIS A 77 -22.68 16.38 -11.65
N LYS A 78 -22.58 17.32 -10.71
CA LYS A 78 -22.94 18.73 -10.95
C LYS A 78 -22.05 19.45 -11.96
N GLN A 79 -20.80 19.00 -12.16
CA GLN A 79 -19.86 19.62 -13.09
C GLN A 79 -20.11 19.18 -14.53
N ILE A 80 -20.65 17.99 -14.75
CA ILE A 80 -21.03 17.49 -16.08
C ILE A 80 -22.00 18.44 -16.76
N ARG A 81 -22.87 19.10 -15.99
CA ARG A 81 -23.87 20.08 -16.51
C ARG A 81 -23.30 21.45 -16.84
N LYS A 82 -22.08 21.76 -16.38
CA LYS A 82 -21.46 23.08 -16.60
C LYS A 82 -20.42 23.00 -17.71
N ASP A 83 -19.34 22.31 -17.42
CA ASP A 83 -18.23 22.08 -18.34
C ASP A 83 -17.44 20.89 -17.79
N SER A 84 -17.64 19.70 -18.37
CA SER A 84 -16.96 18.50 -17.94
C SER A 84 -15.47 18.51 -18.28
N SER A 85 -15.07 19.27 -19.32
CA SER A 85 -13.67 19.37 -19.75
C SER A 85 -12.78 20.10 -18.75
N MET A 86 -13.37 20.91 -17.87
CA MET A 86 -12.66 21.66 -16.82
C MET A 86 -12.45 20.86 -15.53
N SER A 87 -12.86 19.60 -15.49
CA SER A 87 -12.72 18.74 -14.33
C SER A 87 -12.08 17.41 -14.71
N ARG A 88 -11.46 16.75 -13.76
CA ARG A 88 -10.79 15.46 -13.96
C ARG A 88 -11.47 14.33 -13.20
N GLN A 89 -11.24 13.11 -13.60
CA GLN A 89 -11.59 11.92 -12.82
C GLN A 89 -10.84 11.89 -11.48
N GLY A 90 -11.30 11.07 -10.56
CA GLY A 90 -10.57 10.77 -9.33
C GLY A 90 -9.20 10.16 -9.64
N LEU A 91 -8.23 10.43 -8.78
CA LEU A 91 -6.90 9.85 -8.90
C LEU A 91 -6.82 8.54 -8.10
N PRO A 92 -6.38 7.45 -8.73
CA PRO A 92 -6.07 6.23 -8.01
C PRO A 92 -4.75 6.39 -7.23
N ASP A 93 -4.48 5.45 -6.33
CA ASP A 93 -3.12 5.20 -5.86
C ASP A 93 -2.45 4.12 -6.71
N TYR A 94 -1.14 4.06 -6.60
CA TYR A 94 -0.31 3.07 -7.27
C TYR A 94 0.63 2.40 -6.27
N VAL A 95 0.88 1.12 -6.47
CA VAL A 95 2.05 0.45 -5.94
C VAL A 95 2.99 0.22 -7.12
N VAL A 96 4.09 0.94 -7.13
CA VAL A 96 5.14 0.82 -8.15
C VAL A 96 6.28 0.00 -7.57
N THR A 97 6.61 -1.10 -8.22
CA THR A 97 7.60 -2.06 -7.69
C THR A 97 8.83 -2.11 -8.58
N PHE A 98 9.98 -2.09 -7.94
CA PHE A 98 11.30 -2.11 -8.55
C PHE A 98 12.10 -3.31 -8.07
N ARG A 99 12.89 -3.91 -8.94
CA ARG A 99 13.77 -5.03 -8.63
C ARG A 99 15.23 -4.61 -8.73
N LYS A 100 16.03 -4.94 -7.72
CA LYS A 100 17.48 -4.81 -7.85
C LYS A 100 18.02 -5.88 -8.81
N PRO A 101 18.85 -5.54 -9.81
CA PRO A 101 19.48 -6.52 -10.67
C PRO A 101 20.26 -7.58 -9.89
N GLY A 102 20.40 -8.76 -10.49
CA GLY A 102 21.11 -9.90 -9.93
C GLY A 102 20.17 -11.06 -9.58
N GLU A 103 20.74 -12.17 -9.20
CA GLU A 103 20.02 -13.35 -8.76
C GLU A 103 19.64 -13.22 -7.28
N ASN A 104 18.44 -13.70 -6.94
CA ASN A 104 18.00 -13.78 -5.56
C ASN A 104 18.58 -15.06 -4.94
N PRO A 105 19.48 -14.95 -3.94
CA PRO A 105 20.07 -16.13 -3.29
C PRO A 105 19.07 -16.93 -2.47
N GLU A 106 17.93 -16.30 -2.11
CA GLU A 106 16.85 -16.90 -1.33
C GLU A 106 15.52 -16.72 -2.09
N PRO A 107 15.22 -17.59 -3.07
CA PRO A 107 13.99 -17.49 -3.87
C PRO A 107 12.74 -17.43 -2.98
N ILE A 108 11.79 -16.59 -3.35
CA ILE A 108 10.50 -16.50 -2.67
C ILE A 108 9.60 -17.57 -3.31
N ALA A 109 9.18 -18.52 -2.50
CA ALA A 109 8.36 -19.64 -2.94
C ALA A 109 7.07 -19.69 -2.13
N HIS A 110 5.97 -19.90 -2.81
CA HIS A 110 4.66 -20.12 -2.24
C HIS A 110 4.18 -21.52 -2.57
N ASP A 111 3.49 -22.18 -1.66
CA ASP A 111 2.78 -23.41 -1.94
C ASP A 111 1.29 -23.16 -2.24
N TYR A 112 0.61 -24.16 -2.77
CA TYR A 112 -0.79 -24.03 -3.15
C TYR A 112 -1.76 -24.02 -1.95
N GLU A 113 -1.31 -24.38 -0.76
CA GLU A 113 -2.13 -24.38 0.45
C GLU A 113 -2.13 -22.97 1.07
N THR A 114 -0.96 -22.38 1.22
CA THR A 114 -0.79 -21.05 1.82
C THR A 114 -1.09 -19.92 0.84
N PHE A 115 -0.92 -20.17 -0.47
CA PHE A 115 -1.20 -19.19 -1.54
C PHE A 115 -2.06 -19.79 -2.66
N PRO A 116 -3.34 -20.09 -2.39
CA PRO A 116 -4.22 -20.77 -3.35
C PRO A 116 -4.55 -19.88 -4.57
N VAL A 117 -5.04 -20.53 -5.64
CA VAL A 117 -5.25 -19.90 -6.95
C VAL A 117 -6.15 -18.66 -6.90
N ASP A 118 -7.18 -18.64 -6.08
CA ASP A 118 -8.08 -17.49 -5.92
C ASP A 118 -7.41 -16.30 -5.23
N VAL A 119 -6.51 -16.53 -4.28
CA VAL A 119 -5.66 -15.49 -3.69
C VAL A 119 -4.70 -14.96 -4.73
N TRP A 120 -4.03 -15.86 -5.48
CA TRP A 120 -3.15 -15.48 -6.57
C TRP A 120 -3.86 -14.62 -7.63
N GLN A 121 -5.04 -14.98 -8.10
CA GLN A 121 -5.80 -14.23 -9.10
C GLN A 121 -6.09 -12.79 -8.66
N ARG A 122 -6.41 -12.59 -7.38
CA ARG A 122 -6.66 -11.25 -6.83
C ARG A 122 -5.38 -10.42 -6.73
N TYR A 123 -4.29 -11.04 -6.27
CA TYR A 123 -3.03 -10.34 -6.05
C TYR A 123 -2.29 -10.06 -7.37
N ALA A 124 -2.42 -10.96 -8.35
CA ALA A 124 -1.87 -10.78 -9.70
C ALA A 124 -2.66 -9.78 -10.57
N SER A 125 -3.82 -9.32 -10.11
CA SER A 125 -4.61 -8.32 -10.83
C SER A 125 -3.84 -6.99 -10.94
N PRO A 126 -3.81 -6.34 -12.12
CA PRO A 126 -3.19 -5.03 -12.29
C PRO A 126 -3.98 -3.91 -11.62
N VAL A 127 -5.21 -4.19 -11.16
CA VAL A 127 -6.07 -3.24 -10.43
C VAL A 127 -6.61 -3.92 -9.18
N TRP A 128 -6.28 -3.37 -8.01
CA TRP A 128 -6.86 -3.81 -6.74
C TRP A 128 -8.08 -2.96 -6.39
N MET A 129 -9.26 -3.57 -6.50
CA MET A 129 -10.55 -2.89 -6.26
C MET A 129 -11.08 -3.10 -4.85
N ASP A 130 -10.55 -4.07 -4.13
CA ASP A 130 -11.02 -4.59 -2.84
C ASP A 130 -10.20 -4.10 -1.63
N ILE A 131 -9.35 -3.07 -1.81
CA ILE A 131 -8.60 -2.45 -0.71
C ILE A 131 -9.53 -1.67 0.20
N ARG A 132 -9.59 -2.05 1.46
CA ARG A 132 -10.39 -1.38 2.49
C ARG A 132 -9.74 -0.07 2.91
N GLN A 133 -10.32 1.05 2.49
CA GLN A 133 -9.78 2.40 2.72
C GLN A 133 -9.65 2.77 4.21
N SER A 134 -10.43 2.13 5.07
CA SER A 134 -10.42 2.35 6.53
C SER A 134 -9.51 1.39 7.30
N ASN A 135 -8.99 0.33 6.66
CA ASN A 135 -8.11 -0.64 7.32
C ASN A 135 -6.69 -0.07 7.47
N THR A 136 -6.52 0.80 8.46
CA THR A 136 -5.27 1.49 8.77
C THR A 136 -5.00 1.45 10.27
N LEU A 137 -3.75 1.61 10.69
CA LEU A 137 -3.46 1.85 12.10
C LEU A 137 -4.12 3.14 12.60
N ASN A 138 -4.44 3.18 13.90
CA ASN A 138 -5.12 4.32 14.51
C ASN A 138 -4.20 5.55 14.57
N ARG A 139 -4.47 6.50 13.69
CA ARG A 139 -3.74 7.77 13.62
C ARG A 139 -4.06 8.75 14.76
N ALA A 140 -5.18 8.56 15.46
CA ALA A 140 -5.60 9.51 16.50
C ALA A 140 -4.71 9.43 17.75
N ALA A 141 -4.11 8.25 18.01
CA ALA A 141 -3.24 8.03 19.16
C ALA A 141 -1.89 8.78 19.07
N ALA A 142 -1.46 9.18 17.87
CA ALA A 142 -0.19 9.86 17.62
C ALA A 142 -0.32 11.39 17.45
N ARG A 143 -1.49 11.97 17.71
CA ARG A 143 -1.72 13.42 17.54
C ARG A 143 -1.29 14.20 18.75
N GLY A 144 -0.25 15.03 18.62
CA GLY A 144 0.01 16.15 19.51
C GLY A 144 -0.97 17.33 19.26
N GLU A 145 -1.16 18.22 20.23
CA GLU A 145 -2.08 19.36 20.16
C GLU A 145 -1.80 20.36 19.01
N LYS A 146 -0.60 20.34 18.43
CA LYS A 146 -0.16 21.26 17.35
C LYS A 146 0.12 20.57 16.02
N ASP A 147 -0.25 19.31 15.87
CA ASP A 147 0.16 18.52 14.71
C ASP A 147 -0.57 18.84 13.43
N GLU A 148 0.20 18.85 12.35
CA GLU A 148 -0.33 18.88 10.98
C GLU A 148 -1.32 17.75 10.76
N LYS A 149 -2.45 18.07 10.14
CA LYS A 149 -3.57 17.13 9.86
C LYS A 149 -3.24 16.00 8.88
N HIS A 150 -1.95 15.71 8.64
CA HIS A 150 -1.49 14.96 7.47
C HIS A 150 -1.00 13.53 7.72
N ILE A 151 -1.24 12.94 8.89
CA ILE A 151 -0.98 11.50 9.06
C ILE A 151 -2.01 10.74 8.24
N CYS A 152 -1.55 10.11 7.15
CA CYS A 152 -2.32 9.19 6.33
C CYS A 152 -1.63 7.82 6.35
N PRO A 153 -1.87 6.98 7.37
CA PRO A 153 -1.30 5.64 7.38
C PRO A 153 -1.72 4.87 6.13
N LEU A 154 -0.80 4.09 5.57
CA LEU A 154 -1.10 3.21 4.45
C LEU A 154 -2.07 2.10 4.89
N GLN A 155 -2.96 1.69 4.01
CA GLN A 155 -3.87 0.58 4.25
C GLN A 155 -3.10 -0.71 4.48
N LEU A 156 -3.44 -1.41 5.54
CA LEU A 156 -2.78 -2.68 5.90
C LEU A 156 -2.98 -3.75 4.80
N ASP A 157 -4.10 -3.73 4.09
CA ASP A 157 -4.36 -4.64 2.96
C ASP A 157 -3.31 -4.50 1.83
N VAL A 158 -2.85 -3.28 1.55
CA VAL A 158 -1.80 -3.03 0.54
C VAL A 158 -0.47 -3.58 1.00
N ILE A 159 -0.12 -3.31 2.27
CA ILE A 159 1.13 -3.77 2.89
C ILE A 159 1.16 -5.30 2.95
N GLU A 160 0.06 -5.92 3.39
CA GLU A 160 -0.11 -7.36 3.45
C GLU A 160 0.18 -8.04 2.11
N ARG A 161 -0.44 -7.55 1.02
CA ARG A 161 -0.21 -8.10 -0.32
C ARG A 161 1.24 -7.98 -0.78
N CYS A 162 1.88 -6.86 -0.52
CA CYS A 162 3.29 -6.69 -0.87
C CYS A 162 4.19 -7.64 -0.09
N ILE A 163 3.95 -7.80 1.21
CA ILE A 163 4.71 -8.72 2.07
C ILE A 163 4.48 -10.17 1.64
N GLU A 164 3.23 -10.57 1.44
CA GLU A 164 2.87 -11.91 1.04
C GLU A 164 3.52 -12.30 -0.29
N LEU A 165 3.39 -11.45 -1.32
CA LEU A 165 3.91 -11.73 -2.65
C LEU A 165 5.44 -11.83 -2.70
N TRP A 166 6.16 -11.03 -1.88
CA TRP A 166 7.57 -10.75 -2.17
C TRP A 166 8.51 -10.93 -1.00
N THR A 167 8.08 -11.66 0.03
CA THR A 167 8.95 -12.03 1.16
C THR A 167 8.71 -13.45 1.63
N ASN A 168 9.79 -14.09 2.11
CA ASN A 168 9.70 -15.33 2.86
C ASN A 168 9.43 -15.06 4.36
N PRO A 169 8.94 -16.04 5.14
CA PRO A 169 9.00 -15.97 6.61
C PRO A 169 10.41 -15.57 7.08
N ASP A 170 10.48 -14.82 8.17
CA ASP A 170 11.72 -14.31 8.78
C ASP A 170 12.53 -13.29 7.93
N ASP A 171 12.09 -12.93 6.73
CA ASP A 171 12.72 -11.87 5.95
C ASP A 171 12.64 -10.51 6.67
N ILE A 172 13.61 -9.63 6.41
CA ILE A 172 13.58 -8.25 6.88
C ILE A 172 12.78 -7.38 5.91
N VAL A 173 11.74 -6.72 6.42
CA VAL A 173 10.95 -5.72 5.71
C VAL A 173 11.32 -4.34 6.25
N LEU A 174 11.94 -3.51 5.40
CA LEU A 174 12.40 -2.17 5.75
C LEU A 174 11.43 -1.11 5.23
N ASP A 175 11.00 -0.20 6.11
CA ASP A 175 10.31 1.03 5.76
C ASP A 175 11.15 2.26 6.19
N PRO A 176 11.72 3.02 5.24
CA PRO A 176 12.52 4.21 5.56
C PRO A 176 11.67 5.43 5.99
N PHE A 177 10.34 5.33 5.96
CA PHE A 177 9.38 6.37 6.32
C PHE A 177 8.25 5.80 7.18
N ALA A 178 8.61 5.12 8.26
CA ALA A 178 7.71 4.24 8.99
C ALA A 178 6.47 4.95 9.59
N GLY A 179 6.53 6.25 9.85
CA GLY A 179 5.43 6.97 10.49
C GLY A 179 5.05 6.30 11.81
N ILE A 180 3.78 5.91 11.95
CA ILE A 180 3.30 5.15 13.11
C ILE A 180 3.54 3.64 13.00
N GLY A 181 4.40 3.21 12.07
CA GLY A 181 4.88 1.84 11.96
C GLY A 181 3.98 0.88 11.20
N SER A 182 3.18 1.31 10.22
CA SER A 182 2.22 0.44 9.51
C SER A 182 2.90 -0.74 8.81
N VAL A 183 4.01 -0.50 8.10
CA VAL A 183 4.74 -1.57 7.39
C VAL A 183 5.42 -2.53 8.36
N PRO A 184 6.27 -2.07 9.32
CA PRO A 184 6.89 -3.00 10.25
C PRO A 184 5.88 -3.73 11.15
N TYR A 185 4.75 -3.08 11.52
CA TYR A 185 3.65 -3.72 12.24
C TYR A 185 3.09 -4.92 11.46
N GLN A 186 2.74 -4.71 10.18
CA GLN A 186 2.18 -5.77 9.35
C GLN A 186 3.22 -6.87 9.08
N ALA A 187 4.50 -6.51 8.92
CA ALA A 187 5.58 -7.47 8.76
C ALA A 187 5.68 -8.42 9.97
N VAL A 188 5.70 -7.88 11.18
CA VAL A 188 5.73 -8.68 12.41
C VAL A 188 4.51 -9.58 12.53
N LYS A 189 3.32 -9.06 12.27
CA LYS A 189 2.07 -9.87 12.28
C LYS A 189 2.10 -11.05 11.32
N MET A 190 2.82 -10.92 10.22
CA MET A 190 2.95 -11.96 9.19
C MET A 190 4.20 -12.84 9.37
N GLY A 191 4.88 -12.79 10.52
CA GLY A 191 6.06 -13.59 10.79
C GLY A 191 7.33 -13.15 10.04
N ARG A 192 7.41 -11.87 9.69
CA ARG A 192 8.60 -11.23 9.15
C ARG A 192 9.22 -10.31 10.19
N ARG A 193 10.48 -9.91 10.00
CA ARG A 193 11.14 -8.93 10.86
C ARG A 193 10.91 -7.51 10.32
N GLY A 194 10.13 -6.71 11.04
CA GLY A 194 9.85 -5.33 10.67
C GLY A 194 10.96 -4.37 11.11
N LEU A 195 11.46 -3.54 10.20
CA LEU A 195 12.44 -2.48 10.50
C LEU A 195 11.90 -1.16 9.95
N GLY A 196 11.77 -0.15 10.81
CA GLY A 196 11.28 1.17 10.45
C GLY A 196 12.25 2.28 10.81
N VAL A 197 12.30 3.34 9.99
CA VAL A 197 13.01 4.59 10.30
C VAL A 197 11.99 5.70 10.37
N GLU A 198 11.99 6.45 11.48
CA GLU A 198 11.12 7.61 11.69
C GLU A 198 11.88 8.71 12.44
N LEU A 199 11.75 9.94 11.96
CA LEU A 199 12.45 11.09 12.53
C LEU A 199 11.63 11.82 13.58
N LYS A 200 10.30 11.73 13.50
CA LYS A 200 9.42 12.41 14.44
C LYS A 200 9.20 11.56 15.67
N GLU A 201 9.61 12.08 16.83
CA GLU A 201 9.60 11.35 18.10
C GLU A 201 8.24 10.79 18.46
N GLU A 202 7.16 11.57 18.32
CA GLU A 202 5.81 11.14 18.68
C GLU A 202 5.33 9.97 17.77
N TYR A 203 5.74 9.96 16.49
CA TYR A 203 5.42 8.88 15.56
C TYR A 203 6.25 7.64 15.87
N TYR A 204 7.53 7.82 16.18
CA TYR A 204 8.39 6.73 16.62
C TYR A 204 7.85 6.04 17.88
N GLN A 205 7.45 6.82 18.89
CA GLN A 205 6.87 6.28 20.13
C GLN A 205 5.59 5.48 19.85
N GLN A 206 4.72 6.00 18.99
CA GLN A 206 3.52 5.27 18.58
C GLN A 206 3.87 4.01 17.78
N ALA A 207 4.85 4.08 16.88
CA ALA A 207 5.32 2.92 16.13
C ALA A 207 5.85 1.83 17.07
N ALA A 208 6.66 2.19 18.05
CA ALA A 208 7.17 1.25 19.05
C ALA A 208 6.04 0.53 19.81
N GLN A 209 5.02 1.27 20.25
CA GLN A 209 3.84 0.66 20.90
C GLN A 209 3.08 -0.28 19.96
N ASN A 210 2.90 0.13 18.70
CA ASN A 210 2.22 -0.71 17.71
C ASN A 210 3.00 -2.00 17.44
N LEU A 211 4.34 -1.94 17.36
CA LEU A 211 5.17 -3.12 17.16
C LEU A 211 5.14 -4.06 18.38
N GLN A 212 5.23 -3.52 19.60
CA GLN A 212 5.10 -4.33 20.82
C GLN A 212 3.78 -5.10 20.86
N LYS A 213 2.68 -4.45 20.43
CA LYS A 213 1.39 -5.11 20.31
C LYS A 213 1.41 -6.20 19.23
N ALA A 214 1.97 -5.94 18.05
CA ALA A 214 2.09 -6.93 16.99
C ALA A 214 2.91 -8.16 17.43
N GLU A 215 4.01 -7.94 18.17
CA GLU A 215 4.82 -9.02 18.73
C GLU A 215 4.08 -9.86 19.77
N ALA A 216 3.30 -9.21 20.64
CA ALA A 216 2.49 -9.91 21.63
C ALA A 216 1.41 -10.76 20.94
N ASP A 217 0.68 -10.19 20.00
CA ASP A 217 -0.33 -10.88 19.21
C ASP A 217 0.27 -12.08 18.45
N TYR A 218 1.45 -11.93 17.84
CA TYR A 218 2.13 -13.00 17.12
C TYR A 218 2.62 -14.13 18.06
N LYS A 219 3.13 -13.79 19.23
CA LYS A 219 3.56 -14.78 20.23
C LYS A 219 2.40 -15.60 20.79
N GLU A 220 1.23 -14.98 20.93
CA GLU A 220 0.04 -15.64 21.47
C GLU A 220 -0.69 -16.51 20.42
N HIS A 221 -0.81 -16.02 19.17
CA HIS A 221 -1.67 -16.63 18.15
C HIS A 221 -0.92 -17.16 16.93
N GLY A 222 0.39 -16.88 16.78
CA GLY A 222 1.14 -17.14 15.56
C GLY A 222 0.80 -16.13 14.45
N ALA A 223 1.22 -16.43 13.22
CA ALA A 223 0.80 -15.67 12.06
C ALA A 223 -0.72 -15.80 11.89
N PRO A 224 -1.46 -14.71 11.60
CA PRO A 224 -2.90 -14.80 11.42
C PRO A 224 -3.21 -15.79 10.29
N GLU A 225 -3.97 -16.82 10.59
CA GLU A 225 -4.51 -17.70 9.56
C GLU A 225 -5.36 -16.85 8.60
N ALA A 226 -5.18 -17.03 7.31
CA ALA A 226 -6.07 -16.45 6.32
C ALA A 226 -7.45 -17.07 6.50
N VAL A 227 -8.35 -16.38 7.17
CA VAL A 227 -9.75 -16.80 7.28
C VAL A 227 -10.40 -16.65 5.92
N LEU A 228 -10.38 -17.74 5.16
CA LEU A 228 -11.02 -17.79 3.85
C LEU A 228 -12.45 -18.29 4.01
N LEU A 229 -13.41 -17.38 3.93
CA LEU A 229 -14.81 -17.73 3.88
C LEU A 229 -15.18 -18.23 2.47
N ARG A 230 -16.03 -19.24 2.36
CA ARG A 230 -16.55 -19.67 1.04
C ARG A 230 -17.74 -18.81 0.65
N CYS A 231 -17.68 -18.23 -0.55
CA CYS A 231 -18.83 -17.57 -1.12
C CYS A 231 -19.95 -18.59 -1.36
N PRO A 232 -21.16 -18.40 -0.81
CA PRO A 232 -22.27 -19.35 -0.97
C PRO A 232 -22.79 -19.40 -2.41
N ASN A 233 -22.52 -18.37 -3.23
CA ASN A 233 -23.02 -18.24 -4.56
C ASN A 233 -22.09 -18.85 -5.62
N CYS A 234 -20.78 -18.61 -5.56
CA CYS A 234 -19.82 -19.12 -6.55
C CYS A 234 -18.79 -20.12 -5.98
N GLY A 235 -18.85 -20.43 -4.68
CA GLY A 235 -18.00 -21.43 -4.02
C GLY A 235 -16.54 -21.01 -3.81
N ILE A 236 -16.14 -19.83 -4.26
CA ILE A 236 -14.76 -19.33 -4.12
C ILE A 236 -14.47 -18.95 -2.66
N LYS A 237 -13.28 -19.28 -2.20
CA LYS A 237 -12.81 -18.84 -0.90
C LYS A 237 -12.44 -17.35 -0.96
N ILE A 238 -12.98 -16.52 -0.06
CA ILE A 238 -12.76 -15.08 -0.02
C ILE A 238 -12.36 -14.63 1.39
N PRO A 239 -11.43 -13.69 1.52
CA PRO A 239 -11.13 -13.06 2.79
C PRO A 239 -12.01 -11.82 2.95
N GLY A 240 -13.18 -11.96 3.49
CA GLY A 240 -14.08 -10.84 3.72
C GLY A 240 -15.55 -11.20 3.51
N THR A 241 -16.41 -10.22 3.72
CA THR A 241 -17.86 -10.40 3.73
C THR A 241 -18.55 -10.19 2.38
N VAL A 242 -17.82 -9.74 1.35
CA VAL A 242 -18.35 -9.52 0.01
C VAL A 242 -17.53 -10.26 -1.02
N CYS A 243 -18.16 -11.05 -1.86
CA CYS A 243 -17.48 -11.77 -2.92
C CYS A 243 -17.07 -10.82 -4.06
N PRO A 244 -15.76 -10.71 -4.39
CA PRO A 244 -15.30 -9.80 -5.44
C PRO A 244 -15.67 -10.27 -6.86
N ILE A 245 -16.13 -11.52 -7.01
CA ILE A 245 -16.46 -12.09 -8.34
C ILE A 245 -17.95 -11.96 -8.62
N CYS A 246 -18.81 -12.26 -7.67
CA CYS A 246 -20.26 -12.26 -7.91
C CYS A 246 -21.00 -11.21 -7.06
N GLY A 247 -20.31 -10.45 -6.21
CA GLY A 247 -20.90 -9.41 -5.37
C GLY A 247 -21.77 -9.91 -4.20
N ALA A 248 -21.84 -11.24 -3.99
CA ALA A 248 -22.64 -11.78 -2.88
C ALA A 248 -22.04 -11.38 -1.52
N GLU A 249 -22.89 -10.93 -0.59
CA GLU A 249 -22.54 -10.74 0.81
C GLU A 249 -22.57 -12.08 1.55
N LEU A 250 -21.68 -12.25 2.54
CA LEU A 250 -21.57 -13.42 3.41
C LEU A 250 -22.23 -13.18 4.75
#